data_a55014eea20ddc594f375fddde9b7877
#
_entry.id   a55014eea20ddc594f375fddde9b7877
#
_cell.length_a   1.000
_cell.length_b   1.000
_cell.length_c   1.000
_cell.angle_alpha   90.00
_cell.angle_beta   90.00
_cell.angle_gamma   90.00
#
_symmetry.space_group_name_H-M   'P 1'
#
loop_
_entity.id
_entity.type
_entity.pdbx_description
1 polymer ?
#
loop_
_entity_poly.entity_id
_entity_poly.type
_entity_poly.pdbx_seq_one_letter_code
_entity_poly.pdbx_strand_id
1 'polypeptide(L)'
;MPAMRALPAALSVLLGLGAAGCGAGDPEAEIRALLAAAEEAAEARDVGFFADLIGESYRDARGHDRDELLRTIRGYFIANQRIEVVSRIDDVTLEGADAARAVVHAGMLGRRAGASLLEGVDADLYRFELELVNDGGDWRIIGAKWSRALGE
;
A
#
# COMPACT_ATOMS: atom_id res chain seq x y z
N MET A 1 49.31 -67.57 7.90
CA MET A 1 47.95 -67.25 7.62
C MET A 1 47.66 -65.83 8.14
N PRO A 2 47.81 -64.78 7.39
CA PRO A 2 47.49 -63.47 7.90
C PRO A 2 46.07 -63.08 7.49
N ALA A 3 45.32 -62.67 8.49
CA ALA A 3 43.99 -62.10 8.37
C ALA A 3 44.01 -60.69 7.75
N MET A 4 43.24 -60.54 6.72
CA MET A 4 43.03 -59.25 6.04
C MET A 4 42.01 -58.43 6.83
N ARG A 5 42.46 -57.33 7.43
CA ARG A 5 41.63 -56.36 8.11
C ARG A 5 41.07 -55.38 7.11
N ALA A 6 39.76 -55.39 6.94
CA ALA A 6 39.02 -54.36 6.17
C ALA A 6 38.81 -53.12 7.05
N LEU A 7 39.21 -51.95 6.58
CA LEU A 7 38.86 -50.66 7.12
C LEU A 7 37.45 -50.27 6.63
N PRO A 8 36.56 -49.79 7.52
CA PRO A 8 35.37 -49.11 7.05
C PRO A 8 35.68 -47.64 6.72
N ALA A 9 35.36 -47.26 5.50
CA ALA A 9 35.37 -45.86 5.07
C ALA A 9 34.25 -45.10 5.77
N ALA A 10 34.65 -44.18 6.61
CA ALA A 10 33.69 -43.23 7.21
C ALA A 10 33.24 -42.20 6.19
N LEU A 11 32.02 -42.38 5.71
CA LEU A 11 31.35 -41.41 4.84
C LEU A 11 30.78 -40.27 5.69
N SER A 12 31.53 -39.17 5.79
CA SER A 12 31.10 -37.96 6.48
C SER A 12 30.06 -37.24 5.58
N VAL A 13 28.78 -37.41 5.87
CA VAL A 13 27.70 -36.61 5.29
C VAL A 13 27.72 -35.25 6.00
N LEU A 14 28.28 -34.24 5.32
CA LEU A 14 28.09 -32.84 5.69
C LEU A 14 26.63 -32.47 5.38
N LEU A 15 25.78 -32.48 6.41
CA LEU A 15 24.48 -31.82 6.37
C LEU A 15 24.74 -30.31 6.34
N GLY A 16 24.72 -29.72 5.14
CA GLY A 16 24.63 -28.28 4.98
C GLY A 16 23.28 -27.82 5.52
N LEU A 17 23.26 -27.23 6.74
CA LEU A 17 22.14 -26.41 7.18
C LEU A 17 22.09 -25.19 6.25
N GLY A 18 21.26 -25.25 5.22
CA GLY A 18 20.78 -24.07 4.52
C GLY A 18 20.01 -23.23 5.53
N ALA A 19 20.63 -22.18 6.04
CA ALA A 19 19.91 -21.11 6.70
C ALA A 19 18.95 -20.53 5.65
N ALA A 20 17.69 -20.94 5.71
CA ALA A 20 16.59 -20.20 5.11
C ALA A 20 16.58 -18.86 5.83
N GLY A 21 17.30 -17.88 5.30
CA GLY A 21 17.13 -16.49 5.67
C GLY A 21 15.66 -16.17 5.39
N CYS A 22 14.87 -15.95 6.42
CA CYS A 22 13.67 -15.16 6.30
C CYS A 22 14.16 -13.80 5.80
N GLY A 23 14.19 -13.61 4.49
CA GLY A 23 14.45 -12.32 3.88
C GLY A 23 13.36 -11.39 4.39
N ALA A 24 13.73 -10.33 5.10
CA ALA A 24 12.86 -9.20 5.27
C ALA A 24 12.32 -8.86 3.87
N GLY A 25 11.01 -8.74 3.73
CA GLY A 25 10.38 -8.40 2.46
C GLY A 25 10.99 -7.13 1.90
N ASP A 26 10.87 -6.92 0.60
CA ASP A 26 11.27 -5.67 -0.03
C ASP A 26 10.29 -4.55 0.36
N PRO A 27 10.67 -3.58 1.18
CA PRO A 27 9.76 -2.54 1.66
C PRO A 27 9.14 -1.73 0.53
N GLU A 28 9.87 -1.49 -0.56
CA GLU A 28 9.33 -0.80 -1.73
C GLU A 28 8.23 -1.63 -2.40
N ALA A 29 8.47 -2.93 -2.57
CA ALA A 29 7.47 -3.83 -3.15
C ALA A 29 6.22 -3.95 -2.25
N GLU A 30 6.40 -3.97 -0.93
CA GLU A 30 5.29 -3.98 0.04
C GLU A 30 4.45 -2.70 -0.06
N ILE A 31 5.07 -1.53 -0.12
CA ILE A 31 4.37 -0.25 -0.27
C ILE A 31 3.63 -0.20 -1.62
N ARG A 32 4.25 -0.64 -2.70
CA ARG A 32 3.60 -0.69 -4.02
C ARG A 32 2.37 -1.61 -4.01
N ALA A 33 2.48 -2.78 -3.38
CA ALA A 33 1.36 -3.70 -3.22
C ALA A 33 0.23 -3.12 -2.37
N LEU A 34 0.58 -2.43 -1.28
CA LEU A 34 -0.37 -1.75 -0.40
C LEU A 34 -1.15 -0.65 -1.14
N LEU A 35 -0.47 0.16 -1.94
CA LEU A 35 -1.10 1.22 -2.74
C LEU A 35 -1.99 0.67 -3.86
N ALA A 36 -1.62 -0.46 -4.47
CA ALA A 36 -2.48 -1.17 -5.41
C ALA A 36 -3.74 -1.73 -4.72
N ALA A 37 -3.59 -2.30 -3.52
CA ALA A 37 -4.73 -2.76 -2.74
C ALA A 37 -5.67 -1.61 -2.30
N ALA A 38 -5.14 -0.41 -2.10
CA ALA A 38 -5.95 0.79 -1.82
C ALA A 38 -6.83 1.20 -3.01
N GLU A 39 -6.35 1.01 -4.25
CA GLU A 39 -7.15 1.20 -5.47
C GLU A 39 -8.34 0.23 -5.48
N GLU A 40 -8.10 -1.06 -5.30
CA GLU A 40 -9.15 -2.08 -5.23
C GLU A 40 -10.15 -1.84 -4.09
N ALA A 41 -9.65 -1.43 -2.91
CA ALA A 41 -10.49 -1.10 -1.76
C ALA A 41 -11.37 0.14 -2.01
N ALA A 42 -10.88 1.13 -2.75
CA ALA A 42 -11.68 2.30 -3.14
C ALA A 42 -12.81 1.92 -4.09
N GLU A 43 -12.55 1.06 -5.08
CA GLU A 43 -13.57 0.55 -5.99
C GLU A 43 -14.60 -0.33 -5.27
N ALA A 44 -14.17 -1.13 -4.30
CA ALA A 44 -15.03 -1.91 -3.42
C ALA A 44 -15.76 -1.07 -2.37
N ARG A 45 -15.39 0.19 -2.20
CA ARG A 45 -15.88 1.11 -1.14
C ARG A 45 -15.63 0.56 0.27
N ASP A 46 -14.49 -0.08 0.45
CA ASP A 46 -14.09 -0.68 1.71
C ASP A 46 -13.48 0.36 2.66
N VAL A 47 -14.32 0.93 3.51
CA VAL A 47 -13.88 1.89 4.55
C VAL A 47 -12.98 1.21 5.59
N GLY A 48 -13.17 -0.08 5.84
CA GLY A 48 -12.37 -0.84 6.81
C GLY A 48 -10.90 -0.87 6.41
N PHE A 49 -10.63 -1.15 5.14
CA PHE A 49 -9.28 -1.11 4.60
C PHE A 49 -8.60 0.26 4.84
N PHE A 50 -9.31 1.35 4.57
CA PHE A 50 -8.76 2.70 4.80
C PHE A 50 -8.57 3.01 6.28
N ALA A 51 -9.43 2.48 7.15
CA ALA A 51 -9.25 2.63 8.59
C ALA A 51 -7.96 1.94 9.09
N ASP A 52 -7.58 0.83 8.48
CA ASP A 52 -6.33 0.13 8.80
C ASP A 52 -5.11 0.79 8.12
N LEU A 53 -5.27 1.28 6.89
CA LEU A 53 -4.21 1.92 6.12
C LEU A 53 -3.76 3.25 6.72
N ILE A 54 -4.70 4.06 7.25
CA ILE A 54 -4.42 5.40 7.75
C ILE A 54 -4.01 5.32 9.21
N GLY A 55 -2.78 5.73 9.51
CA GLY A 55 -2.21 5.70 10.85
C GLY A 55 -2.89 6.65 11.83
N GLU A 56 -2.82 6.33 13.13
CA GLU A 56 -3.42 7.13 14.21
C GLU A 56 -2.89 8.57 14.25
N SER A 57 -1.62 8.77 13.88
CA SER A 57 -0.96 10.08 13.86
C SER A 57 -1.17 10.87 12.57
N TYR A 58 -2.05 10.40 11.68
CA TYR A 58 -2.26 11.03 10.38
C TYR A 58 -2.58 12.52 10.49
N ARG A 59 -1.90 13.30 9.65
CA ARG A 59 -2.19 14.71 9.37
C ARG A 59 -1.91 15.02 7.90
N ASP A 60 -2.86 15.66 7.25
CA ASP A 60 -2.61 16.14 5.89
C ASP A 60 -2.12 17.60 5.85
N ALA A 61 -1.72 18.04 4.67
CA ALA A 61 -1.26 19.41 4.45
C ALA A 61 -2.33 20.50 4.70
N ARG A 62 -3.61 20.12 4.81
CA ARG A 62 -4.73 21.01 5.12
C ARG A 62 -5.09 21.00 6.61
N GLY A 63 -4.43 20.15 7.39
CA GLY A 63 -4.61 20.03 8.83
C GLY A 63 -5.66 19.02 9.27
N HIS A 64 -6.26 18.26 8.33
CA HIS A 64 -7.22 17.21 8.67
C HIS A 64 -6.51 16.04 9.36
N ASP A 65 -7.17 15.51 10.37
CA ASP A 65 -6.73 14.31 11.06
C ASP A 65 -7.33 13.03 10.42
N ARG A 66 -6.96 11.89 11.01
CA ARG A 66 -7.44 10.57 10.58
C ARG A 66 -8.96 10.47 10.53
N ASP A 67 -9.65 10.95 11.57
CA ASP A 67 -11.12 10.85 11.66
C ASP A 67 -11.82 11.73 10.61
N GLU A 68 -11.27 12.89 10.34
CA GLU A 68 -11.77 13.79 9.29
C GLU A 68 -11.58 13.20 7.91
N LEU A 69 -10.41 12.59 7.65
CA LEU A 69 -10.17 11.90 6.39
C LEU A 69 -11.11 10.69 6.21
N LEU A 70 -11.27 9.86 7.23
CA LEU A 70 -12.17 8.69 7.16
C LEU A 70 -13.64 9.10 6.99
N ARG A 71 -14.07 10.21 7.59
CA ARG A 71 -15.42 10.77 7.34
C ARG A 71 -15.58 11.23 5.90
N THR A 72 -14.56 11.84 5.33
CA THR A 72 -14.55 12.27 3.91
C THR A 72 -14.63 11.08 2.97
N ILE A 73 -13.83 10.03 3.20
CA ILE A 73 -13.87 8.79 2.42
C ILE A 73 -15.26 8.13 2.50
N ARG A 74 -15.82 7.99 3.70
CA ARG A 74 -17.18 7.45 3.87
C ARG A 74 -18.22 8.27 3.11
N GLY A 75 -18.16 9.60 3.22
CA GLY A 75 -19.06 10.49 2.52
C GLY A 75 -18.99 10.30 0.99
N TYR A 76 -17.78 10.18 0.46
CA TYR A 76 -17.58 9.93 -0.96
C TYR A 76 -18.15 8.56 -1.40
N PHE A 77 -17.93 7.51 -0.60
CA PHE A 77 -18.45 6.16 -0.88
C PHE A 77 -19.97 6.07 -0.80
N ILE A 78 -20.59 6.83 0.10
CA ILE A 78 -22.05 6.92 0.20
C ILE A 78 -22.62 7.67 -1.00
N ALA A 79 -21.98 8.75 -1.41
CA ALA A 79 -22.44 9.58 -2.52
C ALA A 79 -22.32 8.89 -3.88
N ASN A 80 -21.39 7.95 -4.03
CA ASN A 80 -21.08 7.30 -5.30
C ASN A 80 -21.37 5.80 -5.23
N GLN A 81 -22.30 5.33 -6.07
CA GLN A 81 -22.65 3.91 -6.16
C GLN A 81 -21.58 3.07 -6.87
N ARG A 82 -20.85 3.69 -7.78
CA ARG A 82 -19.73 3.10 -8.50
C ARG A 82 -18.55 4.05 -8.46
N ILE A 83 -17.41 3.51 -8.17
CA ILE A 83 -16.13 4.22 -8.17
C ILE A 83 -15.19 3.39 -9.02
N GLU A 84 -14.53 4.04 -9.96
CA GLU A 84 -13.43 3.47 -10.75
C GLU A 84 -12.18 4.30 -10.46
N VAL A 85 -11.09 3.64 -10.15
CA VAL A 85 -9.81 4.27 -9.84
C VAL A 85 -8.77 3.76 -10.84
N VAL A 86 -7.97 4.66 -11.35
CA VAL A 86 -6.77 4.33 -12.12
C VAL A 86 -5.62 5.05 -11.48
N SER A 87 -4.66 4.32 -10.97
CA SER A 87 -3.50 4.90 -10.33
C SER A 87 -2.18 4.54 -11.02
N ARG A 88 -1.18 5.39 -10.83
CA ARG A 88 0.20 5.15 -11.20
C ARG A 88 1.11 5.62 -10.08
N ILE A 89 1.93 4.72 -9.60
CA ILE A 89 2.95 5.04 -8.60
C ILE A 89 4.20 5.50 -9.36
N ASP A 90 4.51 6.79 -9.26
CA ASP A 90 5.67 7.37 -9.93
C ASP A 90 6.97 7.06 -9.19
N ASP A 91 6.93 7.15 -7.86
CA ASP A 91 8.11 6.98 -7.02
C ASP A 91 7.74 6.40 -5.65
N VAL A 92 8.66 5.61 -5.10
CA VAL A 92 8.67 5.19 -3.70
C VAL A 92 10.09 5.34 -3.21
N THR A 93 10.30 6.24 -2.27
CA THR A 93 11.60 6.52 -1.66
C THR A 93 11.59 6.08 -0.21
N LEU A 94 12.49 5.16 0.17
CA LEU A 94 12.68 4.73 1.55
C LEU A 94 13.51 5.78 2.31
N GLU A 95 13.04 6.19 3.47
CA GLU A 95 13.70 7.13 4.38
C GLU A 95 14.15 6.42 5.65
N GLY A 96 15.12 5.52 5.51
CA GLY A 96 15.56 4.62 6.59
C GLY A 96 14.80 3.30 6.61
N ALA A 97 14.73 2.65 7.79
CA ALA A 97 14.14 1.32 7.93
C ALA A 97 12.60 1.35 8.03
N ASP A 98 12.04 2.41 8.62
CA ASP A 98 10.65 2.46 9.06
C ASP A 98 9.86 3.63 8.48
N ALA A 99 10.43 4.37 7.54
CA ALA A 99 9.77 5.51 6.91
C ALA A 99 9.94 5.49 5.39
N ALA A 100 8.94 5.98 4.68
CA ALA A 100 8.96 6.10 3.23
C ALA A 100 8.11 7.27 2.74
N ARG A 101 8.39 7.70 1.52
CA ARG A 101 7.54 8.60 0.73
C ARG A 101 7.10 7.93 -0.55
N ALA A 102 5.89 8.21 -0.97
CA ALA A 102 5.39 7.76 -2.27
C ALA A 102 4.75 8.92 -3.02
N VAL A 103 4.94 8.93 -4.34
CA VAL A 103 4.27 9.85 -5.26
C VAL A 103 3.33 9.03 -6.14
N VAL A 104 2.05 9.36 -6.10
CA VAL A 104 1.00 8.63 -6.81
C VAL A 104 0.15 9.61 -7.59
N HIS A 105 -0.09 9.30 -8.86
CA HIS A 105 -1.15 9.91 -9.63
C HIS A 105 -2.37 9.00 -9.63
N ALA A 106 -3.54 9.52 -9.26
CA ALA A 106 -4.78 8.77 -9.27
C ALA A 106 -5.89 9.54 -9.97
N GLY A 107 -6.50 8.91 -10.95
CA GLY A 107 -7.75 9.33 -11.56
C GLY A 107 -8.90 8.62 -10.89
N MET A 108 -9.91 9.36 -10.46
CA MET A 108 -11.11 8.81 -9.85
C MET A 108 -12.33 9.20 -10.67
N LEU A 109 -13.15 8.21 -10.97
CA LEU A 109 -14.46 8.37 -11.61
C LEU A 109 -15.52 7.89 -10.62
N GLY A 110 -16.30 8.84 -10.09
CA GLY A 110 -17.42 8.54 -9.22
C GLY A 110 -18.75 8.69 -9.96
N ARG A 111 -19.64 7.72 -9.84
CA ARG A 111 -21.01 7.81 -10.36
C ARG A 111 -22.00 7.90 -9.23
N ARG A 112 -22.74 9.02 -9.19
CA ARG A 112 -23.78 9.26 -8.19
C ARG A 112 -25.03 8.40 -8.45
N ALA A 113 -25.74 8.08 -7.37
CA ALA A 113 -27.02 7.39 -7.44
C ALA A 113 -28.05 8.22 -8.22
N GLY A 114 -28.74 7.59 -9.17
CA GLY A 114 -29.83 8.21 -9.92
C GLY A 114 -29.42 9.22 -11.00
N ALA A 115 -28.12 9.39 -11.24
CA ALA A 115 -27.63 10.25 -12.31
C ALA A 115 -27.77 9.58 -13.69
N SER A 116 -28.11 10.37 -14.70
CA SER A 116 -28.07 9.90 -16.09
C SER A 116 -26.63 9.62 -16.53
N LEU A 117 -26.45 8.91 -17.64
CA LEU A 117 -25.12 8.51 -18.16
C LEU A 117 -24.17 9.70 -18.41
N LEU A 118 -24.69 10.91 -18.54
CA LEU A 118 -23.93 12.14 -18.84
C LEU A 118 -23.90 13.13 -17.68
N GLU A 119 -24.76 12.94 -16.66
CA GLU A 119 -24.85 13.80 -15.50
C GLU A 119 -24.41 13.00 -14.25
N GLY A 120 -23.66 13.63 -13.35
CA GLY A 120 -23.27 13.02 -12.07
C GLY A 120 -22.03 12.15 -12.11
N VAL A 121 -21.18 12.27 -13.13
CA VAL A 121 -19.83 11.72 -13.15
C VAL A 121 -18.88 12.76 -12.56
N ASP A 122 -18.30 12.44 -11.41
CA ASP A 122 -17.14 13.17 -10.88
C ASP A 122 -15.87 12.54 -11.46
N ALA A 123 -15.15 13.30 -12.26
CA ALA A 123 -13.87 12.89 -12.83
C ALA A 123 -12.78 13.83 -12.31
N ASP A 124 -11.91 13.31 -11.48
CA ASP A 124 -10.80 14.07 -10.91
C ASP A 124 -9.48 13.32 -11.11
N LEU A 125 -8.45 14.06 -11.47
CA LEU A 125 -7.07 13.55 -11.50
C LEU A 125 -6.25 14.29 -10.46
N TYR A 126 -5.66 13.51 -9.54
CA TYR A 126 -4.87 14.02 -8.43
C TYR A 126 -3.44 13.50 -8.48
N ARG A 127 -2.54 14.33 -8.00
CA ARG A 127 -1.19 13.95 -7.60
C ARG A 127 -1.12 13.96 -6.08
N PHE A 128 -0.79 12.81 -5.52
CA PHE A 128 -0.59 12.63 -4.08
C PHE A 128 0.89 12.49 -3.75
N GLU A 129 1.32 13.16 -2.70
CA GLU A 129 2.59 12.92 -2.01
C GLU A 129 2.24 12.34 -0.64
N LEU A 130 2.63 11.09 -0.40
CA LEU A 130 2.28 10.34 0.80
C LEU A 130 3.50 10.16 1.67
N GLU A 131 3.31 10.27 2.99
CA GLU A 131 4.29 9.91 4.01
C GLU A 131 3.80 8.64 4.69
N LEU A 132 4.68 7.62 4.74
CA LEU A 132 4.37 6.32 5.31
C LEU A 132 5.35 5.97 6.43
N VAL A 133 4.86 5.21 7.41
CA VAL A 133 5.69 4.58 8.43
C VAL A 133 5.37 3.10 8.51
N ASN A 134 6.40 2.31 8.84
CA ASN A 134 6.23 0.91 9.20
C ASN A 134 5.97 0.83 10.72
N ASP A 135 4.79 0.37 11.09
CA ASP A 135 4.38 0.20 12.49
C ASP A 135 4.16 -1.28 12.77
N GLY A 136 5.16 -1.91 13.38
CA GLY A 136 5.11 -3.32 13.75
C GLY A 136 5.05 -4.31 12.59
N GLY A 137 5.53 -3.92 11.40
CA GLY A 137 5.52 -4.72 10.18
C GLY A 137 4.46 -4.29 9.15
N ASP A 138 3.56 -3.40 9.54
CA ASP A 138 2.52 -2.86 8.65
C ASP A 138 2.83 -1.42 8.24
N TRP A 139 2.84 -1.16 6.95
CA TRP A 139 2.97 0.20 6.43
C TRP A 139 1.66 0.96 6.58
N ARG A 140 1.73 2.18 7.12
CA ARG A 140 0.59 3.08 7.34
C ARG A 140 0.88 4.47 6.79
N ILE A 141 -0.13 5.12 6.23
CA ILE A 141 -0.03 6.50 5.78
C ILE A 141 -0.24 7.42 6.98
N ILE A 142 0.74 8.27 7.26
CA ILE A 142 0.69 9.24 8.36
C ILE A 142 0.61 10.69 7.88
N GLY A 143 0.77 10.92 6.59
CA GLY A 143 0.67 12.25 6.00
C GLY A 143 0.32 12.17 4.53
N ALA A 144 -0.37 13.18 4.04
CA ALA A 144 -0.67 13.33 2.63
C ALA A 144 -0.71 14.81 2.22
N LYS A 145 -0.24 15.08 1.02
CA LYS A 145 -0.47 16.32 0.30
C LYS A 145 -0.98 15.97 -1.08
N TRP A 146 -2.00 16.64 -1.53
CA TRP A 146 -2.53 16.41 -2.87
C TRP A 146 -2.91 17.69 -3.58
N SER A 147 -2.82 17.65 -4.89
CA SER A 147 -3.24 18.71 -5.79
C SER A 147 -3.95 18.08 -6.99
N ARG A 148 -4.83 18.84 -7.63
CA ARG A 148 -5.38 18.42 -8.93
C ARG A 148 -4.24 18.44 -9.95
N ALA A 149 -4.11 17.35 -10.72
CA ALA A 149 -3.07 17.23 -11.73
C ALA A 149 -3.41 17.96 -13.04
N LEU A 150 -4.70 18.30 -13.23
CA LEU A 150 -5.20 19.07 -14.38
C LEU A 150 -6.00 20.25 -13.86
N GLY A 151 -5.47 21.45 -14.04
CA GLY A 151 -6.16 22.72 -13.83
C GLY A 151 -5.61 23.55 -12.67
N GLU A 152 -4.87 24.59 -13.00
CA GLU A 152 -4.88 25.84 -12.27
C GLU A 152 -6.16 26.61 -12.64
#